data_ea6eb0801a46011e685a0fd11cc1329e
#
_entry.id   ea6eb0801a46011e685a0fd11cc1329e
#
_cell.length_a   1.000
_cell.length_b   1.000
_cell.length_c   1.000
_cell.angle_alpha   90.00
_cell.angle_beta   90.00
_cell.angle_gamma   90.00
#
_symmetry.space_group_name_H-M   'P 1'
#
loop_
_entity.id
_entity.type
_entity.pdbx_description
1 polymer ?
#
loop_
_entity_poly.entity_id
_entity_poly.type
_entity_poly.pdbx_seq_one_letter_code
_entity_poly.pdbx_strand_id
1 'polypeptide(L)'
;MCTAATYKTKDFYFGRTLDYEFSYGEEITITPRNYKFNLKNMGIMETHYAMIGMAHIAENYPLYYDAINEKGLGMAGLNFVGNADYKEVIDGKDNITQFEFIPYILGKCASVKEARELLRKINITNIPFNEKMTLAQLHWIIADKNEAITVESIKDGIKIYDNPVGVLTNNPPFDKQMFNLNNYMNLSPKSPKNNFSDKLNLNMYSRGMGSIGLPGDLSSQSRFVRAAFVKTNSVSGETESESVSQFFHILGAVEQQKGCCEVTDGKFEYTIYTSCCNGDKGIYYYTAYENHQITGVDMNKENLNSDILISYPLIQGEQIKIRN
;
A
#
# COMPACT_ATOMS: atom_id res chain seq x y z
N MET A 1 1.47 3.25 -11.33
CA MET A 1 0.35 2.46 -10.70
C MET A 1 0.83 1.84 -9.40
N CYS A 2 0.00 1.13 -8.66
CA CYS A 2 0.39 0.60 -7.35
C CYS A 2 -0.57 -0.49 -6.90
N THR A 3 -0.12 -1.35 -5.99
CA THR A 3 -0.98 -2.32 -5.30
C THR A 3 -0.60 -2.39 -3.83
N ALA A 4 -1.55 -2.18 -2.93
CA ALA A 4 -1.35 -2.38 -1.50
C ALA A 4 -2.15 -3.61 -1.03
N ALA A 5 -1.63 -4.31 -0.03
CA ALA A 5 -2.27 -5.48 0.54
C ALA A 5 -2.04 -5.58 2.05
N THR A 6 -2.95 -6.27 2.70
CA THR A 6 -2.79 -6.77 4.08
C THR A 6 -2.61 -8.27 4.06
N TYR A 7 -1.96 -8.83 5.06
CA TYR A 7 -1.90 -10.27 5.27
C TYR A 7 -1.83 -10.57 6.77
N LYS A 8 -2.50 -11.60 7.20
CA LYS A 8 -2.50 -11.98 8.62
C LYS A 8 -2.19 -13.47 8.75
N THR A 9 -1.18 -13.75 9.53
CA THR A 9 -0.83 -15.06 10.03
C THR A 9 -0.88 -15.02 11.54
N LYS A 10 0.20 -15.33 12.25
CA LYS A 10 0.35 -15.03 13.67
C LYS A 10 0.41 -13.52 13.90
N ASP A 11 1.22 -12.80 13.11
CA ASP A 11 1.34 -11.35 13.12
C ASP A 11 0.54 -10.73 11.96
N PHE A 12 0.34 -9.43 12.02
CA PHE A 12 -0.29 -8.63 10.97
C PHE A 12 0.78 -8.02 10.06
N TYR A 13 0.58 -8.15 8.75
CA TYR A 13 1.45 -7.61 7.71
C TYR A 13 0.70 -6.64 6.82
N PHE A 14 1.38 -5.56 6.45
CA PHE A 14 0.87 -4.51 5.58
C PHE A 14 1.99 -4.05 4.63
N GLY A 15 1.68 -3.77 3.38
CA GLY A 15 2.68 -3.24 2.44
C GLY A 15 2.13 -3.02 1.05
N ARG A 16 3.01 -2.64 0.13
CA ARG A 16 2.62 -2.27 -1.24
C ARG A 16 3.71 -2.52 -2.27
N THR A 17 3.34 -2.50 -3.56
CA THR A 17 4.24 -2.16 -4.67
C THR A 17 4.15 -0.67 -4.97
N LEU A 18 5.27 0.01 -5.21
CA LEU A 18 5.30 1.33 -5.84
C LEU A 18 5.65 1.14 -7.32
N ASP A 19 4.68 1.35 -8.20
CA ASP A 19 4.88 1.21 -9.63
C ASP A 19 4.88 2.60 -10.27
N TYR A 20 6.01 2.99 -10.87
CA TYR A 20 6.22 4.29 -11.49
C TYR A 20 7.33 4.23 -12.55
N GLU A 21 7.50 5.29 -13.35
CA GLU A 21 8.50 5.31 -14.42
C GLU A 21 9.90 5.73 -13.95
N PHE A 22 10.04 6.25 -12.75
CA PHE A 22 11.33 6.62 -12.13
C PHE A 22 11.22 6.67 -10.61
N SER A 23 12.37 6.51 -9.93
CA SER A 23 12.49 6.70 -8.48
C SER A 23 12.65 8.18 -8.16
N TYR A 24 11.99 8.63 -7.08
CA TYR A 24 12.19 9.95 -6.50
C TYR A 24 13.32 9.99 -5.48
N GLY A 25 14.06 8.88 -5.30
CA GLY A 25 15.05 8.73 -4.23
C GLY A 25 14.35 8.37 -2.91
N GLU A 26 13.50 7.34 -2.97
CA GLU A 26 12.81 6.82 -1.81
C GLU A 26 13.79 6.21 -0.82
N GLU A 27 13.54 6.44 0.47
CA GLU A 27 14.31 5.85 1.56
C GLU A 27 13.39 5.41 2.70
N ILE A 28 13.82 4.40 3.46
CA ILE A 28 13.10 4.03 4.67
C ILE A 28 13.34 5.12 5.70
N THR A 29 12.25 5.71 6.17
CA THR A 29 12.28 6.79 7.13
C THR A 29 11.54 6.42 8.40
N ILE A 30 12.23 6.57 9.54
CA ILE A 30 11.61 6.53 10.87
C ILE A 30 11.38 7.96 11.32
N THR A 31 10.11 8.29 11.63
CA THR A 31 9.75 9.54 12.29
C THR A 31 9.50 9.26 13.77
N PRO A 32 10.42 9.69 14.66
CA PRO A 32 10.27 9.52 16.12
C PRO A 32 9.16 10.39 16.69
N ARG A 33 8.70 10.08 17.92
CA ARG A 33 7.53 10.69 18.58
C ARG A 33 7.60 12.19 18.74
N ASN A 34 8.80 12.76 18.89
CA ASN A 34 9.00 14.21 19.15
C ASN A 34 9.43 14.97 17.90
N TYR A 35 9.49 14.33 16.74
CA TYR A 35 9.67 15.05 15.49
C TYR A 35 8.48 15.97 15.23
N LYS A 36 8.74 17.23 14.89
CA LYS A 36 7.68 18.25 14.73
C LYS A 36 7.21 18.33 13.28
N PHE A 37 5.98 17.92 13.03
CA PHE A 37 5.35 18.13 11.73
C PHE A 37 4.75 19.53 11.65
N ASN A 38 5.25 20.35 10.73
CA ASN A 38 4.65 21.63 10.38
C ASN A 38 3.51 21.40 9.37
N LEU A 39 2.27 21.42 9.84
CA LEU A 39 1.08 21.21 9.00
C LEU A 39 0.62 22.53 8.40
N LYS A 40 0.26 22.51 7.10
CA LYS A 40 -0.10 23.74 6.34
C LYS A 40 -1.22 24.56 6.99
N ASN A 41 -2.22 23.91 7.55
CA ASN A 41 -3.41 24.58 8.09
C ASN A 41 -3.67 24.29 9.57
N MET A 42 -2.94 23.34 10.18
CA MET A 42 -3.20 22.88 11.55
C MET A 42 -2.10 23.25 12.54
N GLY A 43 -1.13 24.06 12.13
CA GLY A 43 0.03 24.42 12.96
C GLY A 43 1.00 23.25 13.15
N ILE A 44 1.61 23.17 14.33
CA ILE A 44 2.64 22.17 14.60
C ILE A 44 2.04 20.99 15.35
N MET A 45 2.24 19.78 14.81
CA MET A 45 2.01 18.54 15.56
C MET A 45 3.32 18.17 16.27
N GLU A 46 3.41 18.51 17.57
CA GLU A 46 4.66 18.40 18.34
C GLU A 46 4.96 16.98 18.83
N THR A 47 3.91 16.20 19.06
CA THR A 47 4.02 14.80 19.52
C THR A 47 3.03 13.91 18.80
N HIS A 48 3.44 12.69 18.51
CA HIS A 48 2.65 11.71 17.77
C HIS A 48 3.20 10.31 18.02
N TYR A 49 2.52 9.27 17.56
CA TYR A 49 3.11 7.93 17.53
C TYR A 49 4.30 7.90 16.59
N ALA A 50 5.37 7.20 16.99
CA ALA A 50 6.48 6.91 16.08
C ALA A 50 6.00 6.08 14.90
N MET A 51 6.57 6.33 13.73
CA MET A 51 6.21 5.61 12.49
C MET A 51 7.45 5.30 11.65
N ILE A 52 7.35 4.22 10.89
CA ILE A 52 8.35 3.80 9.90
C ILE A 52 7.66 3.56 8.56
N GLY A 53 8.29 3.99 7.47
CA GLY A 53 7.73 3.80 6.15
C GLY A 53 8.70 4.18 5.04
N MET A 54 8.27 4.01 3.80
CA MET A 54 8.99 4.50 2.64
C MET A 54 8.57 5.94 2.36
N ALA A 55 9.53 6.84 2.27
CA ALA A 55 9.28 8.26 2.05
C ALA A 55 10.32 8.89 1.10
N HIS A 56 9.92 9.94 0.41
CA HIS A 56 10.83 10.91 -0.17
C HIS A 56 10.98 12.08 0.82
N ILE A 57 12.20 12.39 1.23
CA ILE A 57 12.44 13.52 2.14
C ILE A 57 12.66 14.79 1.32
N ALA A 58 11.74 15.74 1.44
CA ALA A 58 11.83 17.06 0.82
C ALA A 58 11.74 18.15 1.89
N GLU A 59 12.66 19.11 1.87
CA GLU A 59 12.66 20.22 2.84
C GLU A 59 12.58 19.77 4.31
N ASN A 60 13.26 18.67 4.63
CA ASN A 60 13.21 18.01 5.94
C ASN A 60 11.80 17.49 6.33
N TYR A 61 10.93 17.21 5.35
CA TYR A 61 9.59 16.66 5.55
C TYR A 61 9.49 15.29 4.89
N PRO A 62 9.06 14.23 5.60
CA PRO A 62 8.92 12.90 5.04
C PRO A 62 7.59 12.78 4.27
N LEU A 63 7.67 12.74 2.96
CA LEU A 63 6.54 12.50 2.06
C LEU A 63 6.34 10.98 1.93
N TYR A 64 5.54 10.41 2.82
CA TYR A 64 5.32 8.98 2.88
C TYR A 64 4.47 8.44 1.72
N TYR A 65 4.92 7.36 1.11
CA TYR A 65 4.13 6.54 0.19
C TYR A 65 3.30 5.49 0.92
N ASP A 66 3.92 4.84 1.92
CA ASP A 66 3.32 3.92 2.87
C ASP A 66 4.10 3.97 4.19
N ALA A 67 3.41 3.70 5.27
CA ALA A 67 4.02 3.63 6.59
C ALA A 67 3.17 2.80 7.55
N ILE A 68 3.79 2.42 8.65
CA ILE A 68 3.16 1.82 9.81
C ILE A 68 3.59 2.57 11.06
N ASN A 69 2.69 2.74 12.03
CA ASN A 69 3.06 3.30 13.32
C ASN A 69 3.39 2.24 14.38
N GLU A 70 3.93 2.66 15.50
CA GLU A 70 4.29 1.81 16.65
C GLU A 70 3.11 1.07 17.30
N LYS A 71 1.87 1.37 16.91
CA LYS A 71 0.64 0.71 17.37
C LYS A 71 0.17 -0.37 16.39
N GLY A 72 0.84 -0.50 15.25
CA GLY A 72 0.51 -1.47 14.21
C GLY A 72 -0.56 -1.00 13.23
N LEU A 73 -0.89 0.29 13.22
CA LEU A 73 -1.74 0.87 12.17
C LEU A 73 -0.91 1.16 10.93
N GLY A 74 -1.30 0.62 9.78
CA GLY A 74 -0.67 0.83 8.49
C GLY A 74 -1.50 1.70 7.56
N MET A 75 -0.84 2.50 6.72
CA MET A 75 -1.49 3.33 5.71
C MET A 75 -0.64 3.45 4.46
N ALA A 76 -1.27 3.43 3.28
CA ALA A 76 -0.62 3.68 2.00
C ALA A 76 -1.48 4.56 1.11
N GLY A 77 -0.83 5.48 0.37
CA GLY A 77 -1.45 6.30 -0.64
C GLY A 77 -1.14 5.76 -2.05
N LEU A 78 -2.15 5.61 -2.89
CA LEU A 78 -2.04 5.09 -4.24
C LEU A 78 -2.65 6.07 -5.24
N ASN A 79 -2.13 6.12 -6.46
CA ASN A 79 -2.63 7.01 -7.51
C ASN A 79 -4.12 6.74 -7.81
N PHE A 80 -4.90 7.84 -7.85
CA PHE A 80 -6.33 7.85 -8.09
C PHE A 80 -6.70 8.95 -9.10
N VAL A 81 -5.97 9.00 -10.19
CA VAL A 81 -5.98 10.07 -11.19
C VAL A 81 -7.36 10.25 -11.82
N GLY A 82 -7.82 11.50 -11.88
CA GLY A 82 -9.12 11.88 -12.45
C GLY A 82 -10.33 11.60 -11.55
N ASN A 83 -10.14 10.97 -10.37
CA ASN A 83 -11.20 10.72 -9.40
C ASN A 83 -10.99 11.48 -8.09
N ALA A 84 -9.72 11.68 -7.68
CA ALA A 84 -9.42 12.44 -6.48
C ALA A 84 -9.86 13.90 -6.64
N ASP A 85 -10.58 14.41 -5.65
CA ASP A 85 -11.05 15.80 -5.58
C ASP A 85 -10.80 16.31 -4.16
N TYR A 86 -9.94 17.32 -4.04
CA TYR A 86 -9.57 17.95 -2.77
C TYR A 86 -10.25 19.32 -2.68
N LYS A 87 -10.60 19.74 -1.48
CA LYS A 87 -11.44 20.92 -1.24
C LYS A 87 -10.61 22.14 -0.80
N GLU A 88 -11.21 23.31 -0.85
CA GLU A 88 -10.72 24.47 -0.13
C GLU A 88 -10.78 24.24 1.39
N VAL A 89 -10.08 25.08 2.15
CA VAL A 89 -10.12 25.08 3.61
C VAL A 89 -11.57 25.27 4.08
N ILE A 90 -12.00 24.45 5.05
CA ILE A 90 -13.35 24.48 5.64
C ILE A 90 -13.23 24.81 7.12
N ASP A 91 -13.87 25.87 7.59
CA ASP A 91 -13.90 26.25 8.99
C ASP A 91 -14.49 25.14 9.87
N GLY A 92 -13.84 24.89 11.01
CA GLY A 92 -14.27 23.88 11.97
C GLY A 92 -13.91 22.44 11.58
N LYS A 93 -13.15 22.24 10.50
CA LYS A 93 -12.59 20.94 10.12
C LYS A 93 -11.08 20.88 10.35
N ASP A 94 -10.57 19.67 10.51
CA ASP A 94 -9.13 19.41 10.46
C ASP A 94 -8.70 19.45 8.97
N ASN A 95 -8.16 20.59 8.55
CA ASN A 95 -7.78 20.84 7.16
C ASN A 95 -6.37 20.29 6.90
N ILE A 96 -6.29 19.10 6.33
CA ILE A 96 -5.06 18.34 6.09
C ILE A 96 -4.82 18.25 4.59
N THR A 97 -3.59 18.47 4.16
CA THR A 97 -3.20 18.27 2.75
C THR A 97 -2.98 16.79 2.46
N GLN A 98 -3.01 16.42 1.18
CA GLN A 98 -2.86 15.01 0.77
C GLN A 98 -1.51 14.39 1.20
N PHE A 99 -0.42 15.17 1.27
CA PHE A 99 0.90 14.70 1.68
C PHE A 99 1.06 14.63 3.21
N GLU A 100 0.22 15.35 3.97
CA GLU A 100 0.16 15.29 5.43
C GLU A 100 -0.73 14.14 5.93
N PHE A 101 -1.54 13.54 5.06
CA PHE A 101 -2.61 12.65 5.47
C PHE A 101 -2.09 11.37 6.12
N ILE A 102 -1.03 10.74 5.56
CA ILE A 102 -0.41 9.56 6.19
C ILE A 102 0.16 9.89 7.57
N PRO A 103 1.07 10.87 7.73
CA PRO A 103 1.63 11.17 9.05
C PRO A 103 0.59 11.69 10.05
N TYR A 104 -0.46 12.38 9.60
CA TYR A 104 -1.52 12.86 10.48
C TYR A 104 -2.37 11.71 11.06
N ILE A 105 -2.81 10.79 10.21
CA ILE A 105 -3.59 9.62 10.65
C ILE A 105 -2.72 8.70 11.54
N LEU A 106 -1.54 8.31 11.08
CA LEU A 106 -0.66 7.40 11.81
C LEU A 106 -0.13 8.02 13.11
N GLY A 107 0.07 9.33 13.12
CA GLY A 107 0.52 10.05 14.31
C GLY A 107 -0.53 10.14 15.42
N LYS A 108 -1.82 10.13 15.08
CA LYS A 108 -2.92 10.34 16.03
C LYS A 108 -3.73 9.09 16.36
N CYS A 109 -3.71 8.06 15.52
CA CYS A 109 -4.58 6.91 15.65
C CYS A 109 -3.79 5.63 15.94
N ALA A 110 -4.26 4.84 16.90
CA ALA A 110 -3.70 3.53 17.23
C ALA A 110 -4.42 2.38 16.50
N SER A 111 -5.55 2.65 15.85
CA SER A 111 -6.39 1.62 15.21
C SER A 111 -7.23 2.21 14.06
N VAL A 112 -7.73 1.34 13.19
CA VAL A 112 -8.71 1.74 12.14
C VAL A 112 -9.96 2.34 12.77
N LYS A 113 -10.41 1.83 13.93
CA LYS A 113 -11.56 2.39 14.66
C LYS A 113 -11.33 3.88 15.01
N GLU A 114 -10.16 4.22 15.54
CA GLU A 114 -9.82 5.61 15.86
C GLU A 114 -9.68 6.46 14.59
N ALA A 115 -9.08 5.89 13.53
CA ALA A 115 -8.98 6.55 12.24
C ALA A 115 -10.37 6.90 11.67
N ARG A 116 -11.36 6.02 11.77
CA ARG A 116 -12.76 6.30 11.35
C ARG A 116 -13.36 7.50 12.08
N GLU A 117 -13.12 7.63 13.38
CA GLU A 117 -13.62 8.77 14.17
C GLU A 117 -12.91 10.07 13.76
N LEU A 118 -11.59 10.01 13.54
CA LEU A 118 -10.82 11.17 13.11
C LEU A 118 -11.23 11.63 11.69
N LEU A 119 -11.43 10.70 10.77
CA LEU A 119 -11.83 10.97 9.38
C LEU A 119 -13.14 11.77 9.25
N ARG A 120 -14.05 11.68 10.21
CA ARG A 120 -15.29 12.50 10.23
C ARG A 120 -15.03 14.00 10.37
N LYS A 121 -13.89 14.37 10.94
CA LYS A 121 -13.49 15.76 11.18
C LYS A 121 -12.56 16.30 10.10
N ILE A 122 -11.94 15.43 9.32
CA ILE A 122 -10.95 15.81 8.31
C ILE A 122 -11.62 16.41 7.06
N ASN A 123 -10.94 17.39 6.50
CA ASN A 123 -11.10 17.89 5.15
C ASN A 123 -9.74 17.80 4.45
N ILE A 124 -9.67 17.13 3.30
CA ILE A 124 -8.41 17.04 2.52
C ILE A 124 -8.37 18.25 1.59
N THR A 125 -7.34 19.08 1.77
CA THR A 125 -7.22 20.36 1.05
C THR A 125 -6.41 20.25 -0.23
N ASN A 126 -6.71 21.14 -1.17
CA ASN A 126 -6.08 21.26 -2.48
C ASN A 126 -4.76 22.08 -2.47
N ILE A 127 -4.07 22.12 -1.34
CA ILE A 127 -2.82 22.87 -1.18
C ILE A 127 -1.64 21.96 -1.51
N PRO A 128 -0.79 22.31 -2.51
CA PRO A 128 0.40 21.53 -2.85
C PRO A 128 1.49 21.66 -1.79
N PHE A 129 2.45 20.74 -1.82
CA PHE A 129 3.60 20.79 -0.92
C PHE A 129 4.43 22.09 -1.14
N ASN A 130 4.78 22.36 -2.39
CA ASN A 130 5.41 23.59 -2.83
C ASN A 130 5.10 23.85 -4.33
N GLU A 131 5.64 24.90 -4.90
CA GLU A 131 5.40 25.29 -6.32
C GLU A 131 5.91 24.25 -7.34
N LYS A 132 6.90 23.42 -6.96
CA LYS A 132 7.50 22.41 -7.84
C LYS A 132 6.79 21.05 -7.75
N MET A 133 6.17 20.74 -6.62
CA MET A 133 5.47 19.49 -6.35
C MET A 133 3.97 19.72 -6.42
N THR A 134 3.37 19.36 -7.55
CA THR A 134 1.92 19.46 -7.77
C THR A 134 1.15 18.49 -6.87
N LEU A 135 -0.16 18.70 -6.79
CA LEU A 135 -1.06 17.82 -6.03
C LEU A 135 -1.02 16.39 -6.57
N ALA A 136 -0.66 15.45 -5.73
CA ALA A 136 -0.80 14.04 -6.04
C ALA A 136 -2.26 13.62 -5.85
N GLN A 137 -2.86 13.06 -6.89
CA GLN A 137 -4.24 12.55 -6.87
C GLN A 137 -4.22 11.13 -6.28
N LEU A 138 -4.58 11.01 -5.01
CA LEU A 138 -4.45 9.77 -4.24
C LEU A 138 -5.79 9.30 -3.66
N HIS A 139 -5.86 8.02 -3.38
CA HIS A 139 -6.74 7.38 -2.41
C HIS A 139 -5.91 6.50 -1.49
N TRP A 140 -6.50 6.05 -0.39
CA TRP A 140 -5.72 5.42 0.67
C TRP A 140 -6.36 4.14 1.18
N ILE A 141 -5.51 3.19 1.57
CA ILE A 141 -5.88 2.06 2.43
C ILE A 141 -5.32 2.33 3.82
N ILE A 142 -6.14 2.12 4.84
CA ILE A 142 -5.76 2.16 6.25
C ILE A 142 -6.14 0.81 6.85
N ALA A 143 -5.21 0.17 7.55
CA ALA A 143 -5.44 -1.17 8.06
C ALA A 143 -4.71 -1.43 9.38
N ASP A 144 -5.32 -2.25 10.22
CA ASP A 144 -4.71 -2.86 11.40
C ASP A 144 -4.98 -4.38 11.40
N LYS A 145 -4.59 -5.06 12.46
CA LYS A 145 -4.77 -6.51 12.59
C LYS A 145 -6.23 -6.99 12.59
N ASN A 146 -7.20 -6.09 12.72
CA ASN A 146 -8.63 -6.42 12.86
C ASN A 146 -9.42 -6.09 11.60
N GLU A 147 -9.13 -4.98 10.94
CA GLU A 147 -9.89 -4.49 9.79
C GLU A 147 -9.04 -3.65 8.83
N ALA A 148 -9.58 -3.45 7.63
CA ALA A 148 -9.05 -2.50 6.67
C ALA A 148 -10.18 -1.63 6.10
N ILE A 149 -9.85 -0.38 5.77
CA ILE A 149 -10.73 0.57 5.10
C ILE A 149 -10.04 1.19 3.89
N THR A 150 -10.84 1.60 2.92
CA THR A 150 -10.40 2.45 1.81
C THR A 150 -11.00 3.84 1.97
N VAL A 151 -10.17 4.87 1.81
CA VAL A 151 -10.56 6.27 1.91
C VAL A 151 -10.35 6.94 0.56
N GLU A 152 -11.41 7.52 0.01
CA GLU A 152 -11.42 8.23 -1.27
C GLU A 152 -12.00 9.63 -1.06
N SER A 153 -11.22 10.67 -1.39
CA SER A 153 -11.71 12.05 -1.46
C SER A 153 -12.15 12.33 -2.90
N ILE A 154 -13.44 12.38 -3.10
CA ILE A 154 -14.06 12.57 -4.42
C ILE A 154 -14.93 13.82 -4.44
N LYS A 155 -15.54 14.13 -5.58
CA LYS A 155 -16.36 15.33 -5.76
C LYS A 155 -17.44 15.49 -4.68
N ASP A 156 -18.04 14.39 -4.23
CA ASP A 156 -19.08 14.36 -3.19
C ASP A 156 -18.55 14.34 -1.75
N GLY A 157 -17.22 14.51 -1.55
CA GLY A 157 -16.54 14.49 -0.27
C GLY A 157 -15.80 13.19 0.01
N ILE A 158 -15.37 13.01 1.26
CA ILE A 158 -14.63 11.81 1.68
C ILE A 158 -15.60 10.63 1.79
N LYS A 159 -15.27 9.54 1.08
CA LYS A 159 -15.91 8.23 1.18
C LYS A 159 -15.00 7.29 1.95
N ILE A 160 -15.60 6.54 2.87
CA ILE A 160 -14.92 5.51 3.66
C ILE A 160 -15.63 4.19 3.39
N TYR A 161 -14.89 3.24 2.83
CA TYR A 161 -15.41 1.91 2.51
C TYR A 161 -14.79 0.87 3.45
N ASP A 162 -15.59 -0.08 3.91
CA ASP A 162 -15.04 -1.31 4.47
C ASP A 162 -14.30 -2.07 3.38
N ASN A 163 -13.08 -2.53 3.69
CA ASN A 163 -12.25 -3.24 2.73
C ASN A 163 -12.01 -4.69 3.21
N PRO A 164 -12.98 -5.60 3.03
CA PRO A 164 -12.89 -6.96 3.53
C PRO A 164 -11.81 -7.79 2.82
N VAL A 165 -11.41 -7.40 1.61
CA VAL A 165 -10.33 -8.08 0.89
C VAL A 165 -8.95 -7.59 1.31
N GLY A 166 -8.86 -6.41 1.95
CA GLY A 166 -7.60 -5.81 2.38
C GLY A 166 -6.61 -5.61 1.22
N VAL A 167 -7.11 -5.21 0.05
CA VAL A 167 -6.35 -4.88 -1.15
C VAL A 167 -6.81 -3.54 -1.69
N LEU A 168 -5.90 -2.74 -2.19
CA LEU A 168 -6.20 -1.52 -2.95
C LEU A 168 -5.25 -1.43 -4.14
N THR A 169 -5.76 -1.01 -5.30
CA THR A 169 -4.96 -0.70 -6.49
C THR A 169 -5.16 0.77 -6.88
N ASN A 170 -5.53 1.07 -8.09
CA ASN A 170 -5.78 2.42 -8.58
C ASN A 170 -7.22 2.55 -9.07
N ASN A 171 -7.47 3.34 -10.14
CA ASN A 171 -8.80 3.43 -10.78
C ASN A 171 -9.35 2.05 -11.19
N PRO A 172 -10.66 1.87 -11.21
CA PRO A 172 -11.72 2.79 -10.83
C PRO A 172 -11.92 2.91 -9.32
N PRO A 173 -12.89 3.70 -8.82
CA PRO A 173 -13.26 3.77 -7.41
C PRO A 173 -13.49 2.40 -6.77
N PHE A 174 -13.22 2.31 -5.47
CA PHE A 174 -13.15 1.05 -4.73
C PHE A 174 -14.46 0.24 -4.75
N ASP A 175 -15.62 0.90 -4.69
CA ASP A 175 -16.92 0.24 -4.80
C ASP A 175 -17.06 -0.53 -6.12
N LYS A 176 -16.54 0.03 -7.22
CA LYS A 176 -16.54 -0.63 -8.53
C LYS A 176 -15.54 -1.78 -8.61
N GLN A 177 -14.39 -1.65 -7.92
CA GLN A 177 -13.43 -2.75 -7.79
C GLN A 177 -14.07 -3.94 -7.05
N MET A 178 -14.74 -3.67 -5.94
CA MET A 178 -15.45 -4.69 -5.17
C MET A 178 -16.60 -5.32 -5.96
N PHE A 179 -17.39 -4.50 -6.68
CA PHE A 179 -18.45 -5.01 -7.54
C PHE A 179 -17.91 -5.96 -8.63
N ASN A 180 -16.77 -5.61 -9.22
CA ASN A 180 -16.15 -6.41 -10.27
C ASN A 180 -15.73 -7.81 -9.80
N LEU A 181 -15.44 -8.02 -8.52
CA LEU A 181 -15.10 -9.35 -7.98
C LEU A 181 -16.23 -10.38 -8.20
N ASN A 182 -17.48 -9.94 -8.31
CA ASN A 182 -18.61 -10.85 -8.60
C ASN A 182 -18.43 -11.61 -9.92
N ASN A 183 -17.73 -11.03 -10.89
CA ASN A 183 -17.47 -11.67 -12.19
C ASN A 183 -16.47 -12.85 -12.06
N TYR A 184 -15.78 -12.96 -10.94
CA TYR A 184 -14.70 -13.93 -10.68
C TYR A 184 -15.03 -14.94 -9.58
N MET A 185 -16.30 -15.00 -9.14
CA MET A 185 -16.74 -15.93 -8.09
C MET A 185 -16.60 -17.40 -8.43
N ASN A 186 -16.35 -17.73 -9.70
CA ASN A 186 -16.06 -19.09 -10.17
C ASN A 186 -14.60 -19.52 -9.96
N LEU A 187 -13.70 -18.57 -9.69
CA LEU A 187 -12.29 -18.88 -9.47
C LEU A 187 -12.09 -19.69 -8.18
N SER A 188 -11.19 -20.65 -8.24
CA SER A 188 -10.90 -21.54 -7.13
C SER A 188 -9.46 -22.04 -7.17
N PRO A 189 -8.78 -22.23 -6.01
CA PRO A 189 -7.50 -22.95 -5.98
C PRO A 189 -7.68 -24.47 -6.22
N LYS A 190 -8.92 -24.97 -6.19
CA LYS A 190 -9.24 -26.38 -6.40
C LYS A 190 -9.39 -26.69 -7.89
N SER A 191 -9.22 -27.95 -8.23
CA SER A 191 -9.48 -28.44 -9.58
C SER A 191 -10.96 -28.25 -9.97
N PRO A 192 -11.26 -27.78 -11.20
CA PRO A 192 -12.62 -27.56 -11.65
C PRO A 192 -13.34 -28.91 -11.89
N LYS A 193 -14.65 -28.88 -11.78
CA LYS A 193 -15.54 -29.91 -12.30
C LYS A 193 -16.08 -29.46 -13.66
N ASN A 194 -16.48 -30.42 -14.49
CA ASN A 194 -17.18 -30.08 -15.73
C ASN A 194 -18.59 -29.59 -15.43
N ASN A 195 -18.75 -28.26 -15.37
CA ASN A 195 -20.04 -27.59 -15.21
C ASN A 195 -20.52 -27.00 -16.55
N PHE A 196 -19.79 -27.24 -17.66
CA PHE A 196 -20.14 -26.68 -18.94
C PHE A 196 -21.37 -27.36 -19.57
N SER A 197 -21.35 -28.69 -19.60
CA SER A 197 -22.48 -29.47 -20.08
C SER A 197 -22.28 -30.96 -19.78
N ASP A 198 -23.36 -31.64 -19.41
CA ASP A 198 -23.38 -33.10 -19.22
C ASP A 198 -23.23 -33.87 -20.55
N LYS A 199 -23.48 -33.18 -21.67
CA LYS A 199 -23.37 -33.77 -23.02
C LYS A 199 -21.94 -33.85 -23.54
N LEU A 200 -20.98 -33.19 -22.86
CA LEU A 200 -19.59 -33.13 -23.29
C LEU A 200 -18.69 -33.72 -22.19
N ASN A 201 -17.86 -34.66 -22.61
CA ASN A 201 -16.84 -35.23 -21.75
C ASN A 201 -15.59 -34.33 -21.75
N LEU A 202 -15.58 -33.30 -20.89
CA LEU A 202 -14.44 -32.38 -20.73
C LEU A 202 -13.61 -32.80 -19.51
N ASN A 203 -12.31 -32.95 -19.73
CA ASN A 203 -11.37 -33.42 -18.73
C ASN A 203 -10.29 -32.37 -18.46
N MET A 204 -9.79 -32.38 -17.22
CA MET A 204 -8.62 -31.60 -16.86
C MET A 204 -7.40 -32.07 -17.61
N TYR A 205 -6.58 -31.14 -18.12
CA TYR A 205 -5.30 -31.41 -18.74
C TYR A 205 -4.09 -30.91 -17.93
N SER A 206 -4.33 -30.10 -16.90
CA SER A 206 -3.26 -29.59 -16.01
C SER A 206 -3.78 -29.24 -14.61
N ARG A 207 -2.85 -29.07 -13.67
CA ARG A 207 -3.14 -28.46 -12.36
C ARG A 207 -3.37 -26.95 -12.52
N GLY A 208 -4.04 -26.32 -11.55
CA GLY A 208 -4.29 -24.87 -11.55
C GLY A 208 -5.46 -24.42 -12.43
N MET A 209 -6.17 -25.33 -13.11
CA MET A 209 -7.28 -24.98 -13.99
C MET A 209 -8.48 -24.33 -13.27
N GLY A 210 -8.59 -24.45 -11.94
CA GLY A 210 -9.62 -23.74 -11.17
C GLY A 210 -9.47 -22.23 -11.20
N SER A 211 -8.30 -21.72 -11.54
CA SER A 211 -8.04 -20.28 -11.70
C SER A 211 -8.07 -19.80 -13.16
N ILE A 212 -8.59 -20.60 -14.11
CA ILE A 212 -8.79 -20.15 -15.49
C ILE A 212 -9.75 -18.97 -15.50
N GLY A 213 -9.29 -17.86 -16.12
CA GLY A 213 -9.98 -16.57 -16.12
C GLY A 213 -9.46 -15.58 -15.09
N LEU A 214 -8.50 -15.99 -14.22
CA LEU A 214 -7.77 -15.03 -13.40
C LEU A 214 -7.01 -14.07 -14.33
N PRO A 215 -7.27 -12.73 -14.23
CA PRO A 215 -6.68 -11.79 -15.19
C PRO A 215 -5.17 -11.69 -15.01
N GLY A 216 -4.44 -11.65 -16.13
CA GLY A 216 -2.97 -11.62 -16.16
C GLY A 216 -2.36 -10.28 -16.59
N ASP A 217 -3.18 -9.35 -17.10
CA ASP A 217 -2.70 -8.04 -17.53
C ASP A 217 -2.36 -7.10 -16.36
N LEU A 218 -1.70 -5.99 -16.67
CA LEU A 218 -1.16 -5.05 -15.68
C LEU A 218 -2.16 -3.94 -15.27
N SER A 219 -3.38 -3.93 -15.82
CA SER A 219 -4.39 -2.93 -15.46
C SER A 219 -4.75 -2.98 -13.98
N SER A 220 -5.20 -1.86 -13.46
CA SER A 220 -5.56 -1.74 -12.03
C SER A 220 -6.63 -2.75 -11.61
N GLN A 221 -7.68 -2.94 -12.42
CA GLN A 221 -8.74 -3.91 -12.12
C GLN A 221 -8.22 -5.36 -12.11
N SER A 222 -7.39 -5.72 -13.09
CA SER A 222 -6.79 -7.05 -13.18
C SER A 222 -5.85 -7.33 -12.00
N ARG A 223 -5.04 -6.35 -11.61
CA ARG A 223 -4.17 -6.46 -10.44
C ARG A 223 -4.99 -6.58 -9.14
N PHE A 224 -6.10 -5.83 -9.02
CA PHE A 224 -7.00 -5.94 -7.86
C PHE A 224 -7.56 -7.36 -7.70
N VAL A 225 -8.14 -7.91 -8.77
CA VAL A 225 -8.68 -9.27 -8.78
C VAL A 225 -7.59 -10.30 -8.46
N ARG A 226 -6.43 -10.18 -9.13
CA ARG A 226 -5.31 -11.12 -8.95
C ARG A 226 -4.74 -11.05 -7.54
N ALA A 227 -4.50 -9.86 -7.00
CA ALA A 227 -4.02 -9.70 -5.61
C ALA A 227 -5.04 -10.22 -4.60
N ALA A 228 -6.33 -9.92 -4.79
CA ALA A 228 -7.40 -10.42 -3.92
C ALA A 228 -7.47 -11.95 -3.93
N PHE A 229 -7.42 -12.58 -5.10
CA PHE A 229 -7.44 -14.05 -5.24
C PHE A 229 -6.20 -14.70 -4.62
N VAL A 230 -5.01 -14.20 -4.96
CA VAL A 230 -3.75 -14.76 -4.45
C VAL A 230 -3.67 -14.61 -2.94
N LYS A 231 -3.90 -13.40 -2.41
CA LYS A 231 -3.89 -13.13 -0.97
C LYS A 231 -4.85 -14.03 -0.20
N THR A 232 -6.10 -14.12 -0.66
CA THR A 232 -7.16 -14.84 0.06
C THR A 232 -6.94 -16.35 0.09
N ASN A 233 -6.27 -16.91 -0.91
CA ASN A 233 -5.99 -18.33 -1.02
C ASN A 233 -4.56 -18.71 -0.61
N SER A 234 -3.70 -17.73 -0.30
CA SER A 234 -2.34 -17.99 0.15
C SER A 234 -2.30 -18.61 1.54
N VAL A 235 -1.38 -19.52 1.73
CA VAL A 235 -1.06 -20.13 3.02
C VAL A 235 0.40 -19.85 3.35
N SER A 236 0.70 -19.66 4.62
CA SER A 236 2.04 -19.43 5.15
C SER A 236 2.31 -20.37 6.30
N GLY A 237 3.59 -20.58 6.63
CA GLY A 237 3.99 -21.09 7.92
C GLY A 237 3.76 -20.07 9.04
N GLU A 238 4.12 -20.45 10.26
CA GLU A 238 3.85 -19.64 11.46
C GLU A 238 4.99 -18.69 11.83
N THR A 239 6.17 -18.87 11.25
CA THR A 239 7.33 -18.00 11.52
C THR A 239 7.21 -16.67 10.77
N GLU A 240 7.87 -15.64 11.31
CA GLU A 240 7.92 -14.33 10.67
C GLU A 240 8.55 -14.40 9.27
N SER A 241 9.67 -15.11 9.14
CA SER A 241 10.35 -15.26 7.85
C SER A 241 9.48 -15.94 6.78
N GLU A 242 8.71 -16.95 7.16
CA GLU A 242 7.74 -17.60 6.25
C GLU A 242 6.62 -16.63 5.86
N SER A 243 6.09 -15.87 6.82
CA SER A 243 5.02 -14.91 6.58
C SER A 243 5.48 -13.74 5.71
N VAL A 244 6.67 -13.19 5.97
CA VAL A 244 7.30 -12.14 5.15
C VAL A 244 7.55 -12.65 3.74
N SER A 245 8.14 -13.83 3.58
CA SER A 245 8.34 -14.46 2.27
C SER A 245 7.02 -14.63 1.51
N GLN A 246 5.98 -15.15 2.19
CA GLN A 246 4.67 -15.31 1.57
C GLN A 246 4.05 -13.98 1.16
N PHE A 247 4.23 -12.92 1.96
CA PHE A 247 3.74 -11.58 1.61
C PHE A 247 4.38 -11.05 0.32
N PHE A 248 5.70 -11.21 0.17
CA PHE A 248 6.38 -10.84 -1.08
C PHE A 248 5.89 -11.68 -2.28
N HIS A 249 5.58 -12.96 -2.10
CA HIS A 249 4.95 -13.77 -3.16
C HIS A 249 3.53 -13.29 -3.52
N ILE A 250 2.75 -12.81 -2.54
CA ILE A 250 1.42 -12.23 -2.82
C ILE A 250 1.56 -10.99 -3.70
N LEU A 251 2.42 -10.04 -3.33
CA LEU A 251 2.64 -8.82 -4.12
C LEU A 251 3.43 -9.09 -5.41
N GLY A 252 4.33 -10.05 -5.42
CA GLY A 252 5.03 -10.50 -6.63
C GLY A 252 4.09 -10.98 -7.75
N ALA A 253 2.88 -11.45 -7.39
CA ALA A 253 1.86 -11.80 -8.39
C ALA A 253 1.36 -10.60 -9.20
N VAL A 254 1.58 -9.37 -8.74
CA VAL A 254 1.13 -8.11 -9.37
C VAL A 254 2.26 -7.14 -9.65
N GLU A 255 3.49 -7.58 -9.47
CA GLU A 255 4.69 -6.83 -9.78
C GLU A 255 4.78 -6.52 -11.28
N GLN A 256 5.25 -5.33 -11.62
CA GLN A 256 5.34 -4.86 -13.00
C GLN A 256 6.80 -4.86 -13.48
N GLN A 257 7.03 -5.55 -14.58
CA GLN A 257 8.35 -5.66 -15.21
C GLN A 257 8.60 -4.48 -16.13
N LYS A 258 9.78 -3.91 -16.08
CA LYS A 258 10.21 -2.81 -16.96
C LYS A 258 10.10 -3.23 -18.43
N GLY A 259 9.46 -2.38 -19.24
CA GLY A 259 9.21 -2.65 -20.65
C GLY A 259 7.82 -3.19 -20.97
N CYS A 260 7.03 -3.62 -19.97
CA CYS A 260 5.70 -4.19 -20.17
C CYS A 260 4.54 -3.18 -20.06
N CYS A 261 4.81 -1.98 -19.53
CA CYS A 261 3.83 -0.90 -19.41
C CYS A 261 4.47 0.43 -19.82
N GLU A 262 4.26 0.85 -21.06
CA GLU A 262 4.73 2.13 -21.56
C GLU A 262 3.79 3.27 -21.14
N VAL A 263 4.33 4.32 -20.55
CA VAL A 263 3.59 5.53 -20.12
C VAL A 263 3.65 6.61 -21.20
N THR A 264 4.83 6.85 -21.71
CA THR A 264 5.14 7.73 -22.87
C THR A 264 6.32 7.13 -23.60
N ASP A 265 6.59 7.58 -24.83
CA ASP A 265 7.68 7.07 -25.68
C ASP A 265 8.97 6.81 -24.90
N GLY A 266 9.34 5.55 -24.77
CA GLY A 266 10.56 5.10 -24.11
C GLY A 266 10.58 5.19 -22.59
N LYS A 267 9.46 5.54 -21.94
CA LYS A 267 9.32 5.53 -20.47
C LYS A 267 8.36 4.42 -20.06
N PHE A 268 8.84 3.55 -19.22
CA PHE A 268 8.12 2.37 -18.78
C PHE A 268 7.83 2.46 -17.28
N GLU A 269 6.59 2.15 -16.93
CA GLU A 269 6.24 1.93 -15.52
C GLU A 269 6.70 0.53 -15.09
N TYR A 270 7.28 0.44 -13.91
CA TYR A 270 7.75 -0.81 -13.29
C TYR A 270 7.70 -0.69 -11.77
N THR A 271 7.74 -1.82 -11.08
CA THR A 271 7.74 -1.85 -9.61
C THR A 271 9.11 -1.40 -9.09
N ILE A 272 9.19 -0.18 -8.57
CA ILE A 272 10.42 0.41 -8.01
C ILE A 272 10.82 -0.31 -6.74
N TYR A 273 9.84 -0.53 -5.84
CA TYR A 273 10.02 -1.34 -4.63
C TYR A 273 8.73 -2.07 -4.26
N THR A 274 8.90 -3.14 -3.51
CA THR A 274 7.83 -3.83 -2.78
C THR A 274 8.12 -3.76 -1.30
N SER A 275 7.13 -3.37 -0.50
CA SER A 275 7.25 -3.30 0.97
C SER A 275 6.41 -4.36 1.67
N CYS A 276 6.83 -4.70 2.88
CA CYS A 276 6.13 -5.57 3.84
C CYS A 276 6.44 -5.10 5.26
N CYS A 277 5.46 -4.58 5.97
CA CYS A 277 5.62 -4.17 7.36
C CYS A 277 5.05 -5.24 8.29
N ASN A 278 5.78 -5.67 9.31
CA ASN A 278 5.23 -6.42 10.43
C ASN A 278 4.67 -5.43 11.46
N GLY A 279 3.34 -5.35 11.53
CA GLY A 279 2.62 -4.40 12.37
C GLY A 279 2.71 -4.66 13.87
N ASP A 280 2.87 -5.91 14.25
CA ASP A 280 2.99 -6.28 15.67
C ASP A 280 4.42 -6.05 16.20
N LYS A 281 5.43 -5.99 15.31
CA LYS A 281 6.85 -5.85 15.68
C LYS A 281 7.49 -4.54 15.27
N GLY A 282 6.83 -3.72 14.43
CA GLY A 282 7.38 -2.47 13.96
C GLY A 282 8.62 -2.63 13.05
N ILE A 283 8.63 -3.67 12.21
CA ILE A 283 9.72 -3.94 11.27
C ILE A 283 9.23 -3.68 9.86
N TYR A 284 9.97 -2.89 9.11
CA TYR A 284 9.71 -2.59 7.70
C TYR A 284 10.68 -3.38 6.82
N TYR A 285 10.16 -4.30 6.02
CA TYR A 285 10.90 -5.08 5.03
C TYR A 285 10.65 -4.53 3.63
N TYR A 286 11.66 -4.64 2.75
CA TYR A 286 11.51 -4.26 1.35
C TYR A 286 12.38 -5.09 0.42
N THR A 287 12.01 -5.10 -0.85
CA THR A 287 12.85 -5.41 -2.02
C THR A 287 12.79 -4.22 -2.98
N ALA A 288 13.81 -4.03 -3.81
CA ALA A 288 13.81 -3.05 -4.88
C ALA A 288 13.92 -3.76 -6.24
N TYR A 289 13.56 -3.07 -7.33
CA TYR A 289 13.64 -3.66 -8.68
C TYR A 289 15.03 -4.19 -9.02
N GLU A 290 16.07 -3.49 -8.58
CA GLU A 290 17.47 -3.85 -8.83
C GLU A 290 18.10 -4.64 -7.68
N ASN A 291 17.34 -5.01 -6.65
CA ASN A 291 17.80 -5.80 -5.52
C ASN A 291 16.67 -6.65 -4.94
N HIS A 292 16.71 -7.95 -5.21
CA HIS A 292 15.71 -8.93 -4.74
C HIS A 292 15.96 -9.41 -3.30
N GLN A 293 17.09 -9.02 -2.67
CA GLN A 293 17.35 -9.38 -1.28
C GLN A 293 16.34 -8.68 -0.37
N ILE A 294 15.53 -9.45 0.37
CA ILE A 294 14.67 -8.88 1.40
C ILE A 294 15.55 -8.23 2.47
N THR A 295 15.38 -6.93 2.64
CA THR A 295 16.07 -6.13 3.64
C THR A 295 15.07 -5.59 4.64
N GLY A 296 15.42 -5.57 5.94
CA GLY A 296 14.52 -5.11 7.00
C GLY A 296 15.15 -4.04 7.88
N VAL A 297 14.32 -3.08 8.33
CA VAL A 297 14.65 -2.06 9.33
C VAL A 297 13.67 -2.20 10.50
N ASP A 298 14.20 -2.41 11.70
CA ASP A 298 13.44 -2.52 12.95
C ASP A 298 13.45 -1.16 13.66
N MET A 299 12.30 -0.48 13.68
CA MET A 299 12.21 0.84 14.28
C MET A 299 12.47 0.84 15.80
N ASN A 300 12.26 -0.29 16.48
CA ASN A 300 12.49 -0.39 17.93
C ASN A 300 13.98 -0.45 18.31
N LYS A 301 14.88 -0.59 17.32
CA LYS A 301 16.33 -0.49 17.54
C LYS A 301 16.82 0.95 17.51
N GLU A 302 15.94 1.90 17.20
CA GLU A 302 16.25 3.31 17.11
C GLU A 302 15.69 4.11 18.29
N ASN A 303 16.18 5.35 18.46
CA ASN A 303 15.67 6.24 19.51
C ASN A 303 14.32 6.86 19.09
N LEU A 304 13.23 6.19 19.41
CA LEU A 304 11.87 6.66 19.10
C LEU A 304 11.43 7.91 19.87
N ASN A 305 12.24 8.44 20.78
CA ASN A 305 11.99 9.71 21.46
C ASN A 305 12.85 10.86 20.92
N SER A 306 13.59 10.64 19.83
CA SER A 306 14.29 11.70 19.11
C SER A 306 13.32 12.71 18.50
N ASP A 307 13.84 13.86 18.14
CA ASP A 307 13.19 14.92 17.35
C ASP A 307 13.75 15.03 15.92
N ILE A 308 14.59 14.09 15.51
CA ILE A 308 15.27 14.06 14.22
C ILE A 308 14.84 12.80 13.45
N LEU A 309 14.57 12.95 12.14
CA LEU A 309 14.31 11.83 11.25
C LEU A 309 15.52 10.88 11.19
N ILE A 310 15.23 9.59 11.08
CA ILE A 310 16.25 8.56 10.89
C ILE A 310 15.97 7.87 9.56
N SER A 311 16.94 7.87 8.66
CA SER A 311 16.77 7.41 7.28
C SER A 311 17.76 6.33 6.90
N TYR A 312 17.30 5.41 6.06
CA TYR A 312 18.06 4.30 5.49
C TYR A 312 17.84 4.28 3.98
N PRO A 313 18.82 4.73 3.19
CA PRO A 313 18.73 4.62 1.73
C PRO A 313 18.55 3.17 1.27
N LEU A 314 17.81 2.97 0.18
CA LEU A 314 17.65 1.65 -0.41
C LEU A 314 18.98 1.08 -0.86
N ILE A 315 19.20 -0.21 -0.58
CA ILE A 315 20.40 -0.93 -1.07
C ILE A 315 20.26 -1.07 -2.58
N GLN A 316 21.26 -0.56 -3.29
CA GLN A 316 21.36 -0.61 -4.74
C GLN A 316 22.14 -1.83 -5.21
N GLY A 317 21.79 -2.33 -6.39
CA GLY A 317 22.49 -3.43 -7.05
C GLY A 317 22.11 -4.82 -6.53
N GLU A 318 21.99 -5.75 -7.47
CA GLU A 318 21.57 -7.13 -7.18
C GLU A 318 22.65 -7.89 -6.38
N GLN A 319 22.24 -8.61 -5.37
CA GLN A 319 23.12 -9.43 -4.52
C GLN A 319 23.05 -10.90 -4.95
N ILE A 320 23.90 -11.26 -5.92
CA ILE A 320 23.99 -12.63 -6.43
C ILE A 320 25.03 -13.42 -5.64
N LYS A 321 24.58 -14.46 -4.94
CA LYS A 321 25.45 -15.37 -4.21
C LYS A 321 25.89 -16.53 -5.10
N ILE A 322 27.16 -16.54 -5.50
CA ILE A 322 27.80 -17.68 -6.18
C ILE A 322 28.18 -18.71 -5.12
N ARG A 323 27.91 -20.00 -5.35
CA ARG A 323 28.10 -21.08 -4.34
C ARG A 323 29.25 -22.00 -4.64
N ASN A 324 29.91 -21.90 -5.76
CA ASN A 324 31.05 -22.71 -6.17
C ASN A 324 32.29 -21.87 -6.41
#